data_049244fc09845828ac8b8d60d52073e4
#
_entry.id   049244fc09845828ac8b8d60d52073e4
#
_cell.length_a   1.000
_cell.length_b   1.000
_cell.length_c   1.000
_cell.angle_alpha   90.00
_cell.angle_beta   90.00
_cell.angle_gamma   90.00
#
_symmetry.space_group_name_H-M   'P 1'
#
loop_
_entity.id
_entity.type
_entity.pdbx_description
1 polymer ?
#
loop_
_entity_poly.entity_id
_entity_poly.type
_entity_poly.pdbx_seq_one_letter_code
_entity_poly.pdbx_strand_id
1 'polypeptide(L)'
;YNTNIKKHGIDVMAGSSYTKSDYTNSYINGSHFRDDKIHTLNAANKISWDGTGSGASQWAISSYFARVSYNYDSKYMLTMNMRADGSSKLHPDHRWGIFPSFSAAWRISSEKFMKDITWIDDLKLRGGWGQTGNQSGIGDYSYLQRYNINRIPWFEEGNDHAVPGISQANLRTSDLKWETTSQTNIGLDLTVLNNRLTFSMDYYYKKTTDMLMNVSLPAGAAATTSITRNEGEMTNKGFEFSLNSHNLTGEFSWDTDFNISFNKNKLTKLSLQKVYTAASSAEVVKENIVRNEPGRPLGGFYGYISDGVDPETGNLIYRDLNEDGKISTSDRTYIGDPNPDFIYGLTNTFTWKDLSLSIFIQGSYGNDIFNVSRMETEGMYDGKNQSTEVLKRWRIPGQITSVPRANFNIKNSTYFVEDGSYLRVKDISLSYNIRCRQFKKWGISRVQPYFTASNLLTWTSYSGMDPEVNQYGNSGSVQGIDYGTYPQS
;
A
#
# COMPACT_ATOMS: atom_id res chain seq x y z
N TYR A 1 15.76 17.99 -28.87
CA TYR A 1 15.94 19.33 -29.49
C TYR A 1 15.28 20.37 -28.58
N ASN A 2 16.03 21.40 -28.20
CA ASN A 2 15.55 22.50 -27.40
C ASN A 2 15.88 23.81 -28.14
N THR A 3 14.89 24.72 -28.23
CA THR A 3 15.08 26.03 -28.86
C THR A 3 14.22 27.08 -28.21
N ASN A 4 14.76 28.31 -28.14
CA ASN A 4 14.05 29.50 -27.70
C ASN A 4 14.03 30.52 -28.84
N ILE A 5 12.84 30.87 -29.33
CA ILE A 5 12.62 31.89 -30.38
C ILE A 5 11.80 33.02 -29.77
N LYS A 6 12.47 34.11 -29.40
CA LYS A 6 11.86 35.24 -28.67
C LYS A 6 11.21 34.76 -27.37
N LYS A 7 9.88 34.78 -27.30
CA LYS A 7 9.06 34.36 -26.15
C LYS A 7 8.62 32.91 -26.21
N HIS A 8 8.98 32.17 -27.25
CA HIS A 8 8.57 30.79 -27.48
C HIS A 8 9.72 29.85 -27.13
N GLY A 9 9.54 29.01 -26.11
CA GLY A 9 10.41 27.88 -25.79
C GLY A 9 9.77 26.59 -26.28
N ILE A 10 10.52 25.79 -27.02
CA ILE A 10 10.06 24.49 -27.54
C ILE A 10 11.11 23.45 -27.16
N ASP A 11 10.67 22.38 -26.49
CA ASP A 11 11.49 21.21 -26.19
C ASP A 11 10.81 19.98 -26.80
N VAL A 12 11.54 19.24 -27.62
CA VAL A 12 11.08 18.00 -28.24
C VAL A 12 12.06 16.88 -27.91
N MET A 13 11.52 15.80 -27.37
CA MET A 13 12.28 14.60 -27.04
C MET A 13 11.60 13.37 -27.65
N ALA A 14 12.41 12.50 -28.23
CA ALA A 14 11.98 11.15 -28.62
C ALA A 14 13.04 10.16 -28.13
N GLY A 15 12.60 8.99 -27.72
CA GLY A 15 13.51 7.97 -27.21
C GLY A 15 12.90 6.58 -27.22
N SER A 16 13.77 5.62 -27.00
CA SER A 16 13.39 4.23 -26.80
C SER A 16 14.16 3.65 -25.62
N SER A 17 13.57 2.68 -24.94
CA SER A 17 14.25 1.91 -23.90
C SER A 17 13.90 0.44 -24.01
N TYR A 18 14.83 -0.40 -23.61
CA TYR A 18 14.64 -1.84 -23.50
C TYR A 18 15.13 -2.29 -22.14
N THR A 19 14.26 -2.95 -21.38
CA THR A 19 14.59 -3.53 -20.08
C THR A 19 14.34 -5.01 -20.14
N LYS A 20 15.33 -5.80 -19.71
CA LYS A 20 15.23 -7.25 -19.55
C LYS A 20 15.60 -7.61 -18.11
N SER A 21 14.83 -8.51 -17.52
CA SER A 21 15.12 -9.10 -16.23
C SER A 21 15.32 -10.61 -16.41
N ASP A 22 16.43 -11.11 -15.91
CA ASP A 22 16.74 -12.53 -15.79
C ASP A 22 16.82 -12.84 -14.28
N TYR A 23 15.99 -13.72 -13.81
CA TYR A 23 15.95 -14.12 -12.41
C TYR A 23 16.19 -15.62 -12.30
N THR A 24 17.15 -15.99 -11.46
CA THR A 24 17.40 -17.39 -11.08
C THR A 24 17.48 -17.49 -9.57
N ASN A 25 16.89 -18.53 -9.02
CA ASN A 25 16.98 -18.83 -7.60
C ASN A 25 17.28 -20.30 -7.39
N SER A 26 17.94 -20.59 -6.28
CA SER A 26 18.09 -21.94 -5.75
C SER A 26 17.89 -21.89 -4.24
N TYR A 27 17.27 -22.91 -3.69
CA TYR A 27 17.04 -23.02 -2.25
C TYR A 27 17.31 -24.46 -1.83
N ILE A 28 17.90 -24.61 -0.65
CA ILE A 28 18.25 -25.90 -0.06
C ILE A 28 17.68 -25.92 1.35
N ASN A 29 16.96 -26.98 1.68
CA ASN A 29 16.37 -27.17 2.99
C ASN A 29 17.18 -28.20 3.79
N GLY A 30 17.79 -27.75 4.89
CA GLY A 30 18.51 -28.59 5.84
C GLY A 30 17.75 -28.72 7.16
N SER A 31 17.82 -29.90 7.77
CA SER A 31 17.18 -30.19 9.07
C SER A 31 18.08 -31.02 9.97
N HIS A 32 17.63 -31.24 11.22
CA HIS A 32 18.34 -31.98 12.25
C HIS A 32 19.73 -31.37 12.57
N PHE A 33 19.74 -30.08 12.84
CA PHE A 33 20.93 -29.39 13.37
C PHE A 33 21.22 -29.91 14.77
N ARG A 34 22.50 -30.09 15.05
CA ARG A 34 22.96 -30.59 16.36
C ARG A 34 22.92 -29.53 17.46
N ASP A 35 23.03 -28.25 17.07
CA ASP A 35 23.06 -27.10 17.97
C ASP A 35 22.36 -25.92 17.28
N ASP A 36 21.47 -25.23 17.99
CA ASP A 36 20.77 -24.04 17.53
C ASP A 36 21.69 -22.80 17.34
N LYS A 37 22.94 -22.89 17.76
CA LYS A 37 23.93 -21.83 17.57
C LYS A 37 24.64 -21.89 16.21
N ILE A 38 24.54 -23.00 15.50
CA ILE A 38 25.18 -23.17 14.18
C ILE A 38 24.13 -23.15 13.09
N HIS A 39 24.06 -22.02 12.37
CA HIS A 39 23.03 -21.76 11.34
C HIS A 39 23.53 -22.00 9.90
N THR A 40 24.57 -22.79 9.69
CA THR A 40 25.09 -23.13 8.37
C THR A 40 24.59 -24.47 7.89
N LEU A 41 24.30 -24.61 6.61
CA LEU A 41 23.82 -25.88 6.01
C LEU A 41 24.79 -27.05 6.22
N ASN A 42 26.09 -26.77 6.38
CA ASN A 42 27.11 -27.79 6.67
C ASN A 42 26.90 -28.50 8.00
N ALA A 43 26.16 -27.88 8.94
CA ALA A 43 25.82 -28.46 10.23
C ALA A 43 24.51 -29.25 10.21
N ALA A 44 23.77 -29.24 9.10
CA ALA A 44 22.56 -30.01 8.94
C ALA A 44 22.88 -31.50 8.75
N ASN A 45 22.27 -32.36 9.56
CA ASN A 45 22.45 -33.83 9.41
C ASN A 45 21.67 -34.39 8.24
N LYS A 46 20.64 -33.67 7.77
CA LYS A 46 19.77 -34.13 6.68
C LYS A 46 19.47 -32.96 5.74
N ILE A 47 19.75 -33.16 4.46
CA ILE A 47 19.26 -32.30 3.38
C ILE A 47 17.95 -32.93 2.89
N SER A 48 16.88 -32.12 2.93
CA SER A 48 15.55 -32.57 2.46
C SER A 48 15.39 -32.18 0.99
N TRP A 49 15.02 -33.16 0.17
CA TRP A 49 14.63 -32.89 -1.22
C TRP A 49 13.27 -32.16 -1.27
N ASP A 50 12.40 -32.37 -0.28
CA ASP A 50 11.19 -31.57 -0.12
C ASP A 50 11.59 -30.17 0.36
N GLY A 51 11.30 -29.18 -0.43
CA GLY A 51 11.75 -27.81 -0.18
C GLY A 51 13.18 -27.48 -0.66
N THR A 52 13.82 -28.37 -1.46
CA THR A 52 15.04 -28.05 -2.21
C THR A 52 14.71 -27.96 -3.69
N GLY A 53 15.18 -26.93 -4.35
CA GLY A 53 14.90 -26.73 -5.77
C GLY A 53 15.57 -25.53 -6.38
N SER A 54 15.28 -25.30 -7.63
CA SER A 54 15.72 -24.10 -8.36
C SER A 54 14.61 -23.59 -9.29
N GLY A 55 14.66 -22.33 -9.61
CA GLY A 55 13.75 -21.69 -10.56
C GLY A 55 14.45 -20.66 -11.40
N ALA A 56 13.90 -20.39 -12.56
CA ALA A 56 14.35 -19.30 -13.44
C ALA A 56 13.14 -18.63 -14.08
N SER A 57 13.18 -17.32 -14.22
CA SER A 57 12.19 -16.57 -14.97
C SER A 57 12.85 -15.39 -15.71
N GLN A 58 12.22 -14.97 -16.80
CA GLN A 58 12.66 -13.86 -17.61
C GLN A 58 11.46 -13.04 -18.07
N TRP A 59 11.64 -11.73 -18.09
CA TRP A 59 10.69 -10.82 -18.72
C TRP A 59 11.41 -9.66 -19.37
N ALA A 60 10.76 -9.01 -20.33
CA ALA A 60 11.30 -7.84 -21.00
C ALA A 60 10.18 -6.82 -21.32
N ILE A 61 10.56 -5.54 -21.31
CA ILE A 61 9.75 -4.43 -21.81
C ILE A 61 10.54 -3.67 -22.87
N SER A 62 9.90 -3.42 -24.00
CA SER A 62 10.39 -2.51 -25.04
C SER A 62 9.47 -1.29 -25.06
N SER A 63 10.05 -0.09 -25.02
CA SER A 63 9.31 1.16 -24.91
C SER A 63 9.75 2.18 -25.94
N TYR A 64 8.80 2.90 -26.51
CA TYR A 64 9.02 4.07 -27.35
C TYR A 64 8.27 5.24 -26.76
N PHE A 65 8.91 6.42 -26.69
CA PHE A 65 8.28 7.58 -26.10
C PHE A 65 8.68 8.87 -26.81
N ALA A 66 7.75 9.81 -26.80
CA ALA A 66 7.96 11.16 -27.30
C ALA A 66 7.34 12.18 -26.35
N ARG A 67 7.98 13.34 -26.22
CA ARG A 67 7.49 14.48 -25.47
C ARG A 67 7.66 15.76 -26.29
N VAL A 68 6.65 16.61 -26.23
CA VAL A 68 6.70 17.97 -26.74
C VAL A 68 6.30 18.90 -25.60
N SER A 69 7.19 19.81 -25.22
CA SER A 69 6.90 20.87 -24.25
C SER A 69 7.00 22.23 -24.94
N TYR A 70 5.97 23.03 -24.72
CA TYR A 70 5.89 24.38 -25.23
C TYR A 70 5.70 25.38 -24.08
N ASN A 71 6.47 26.44 -24.11
CA ASN A 71 6.41 27.51 -23.13
C ASN A 71 6.34 28.87 -23.88
N TYR A 72 5.33 29.68 -23.55
CA TYR A 72 5.19 31.02 -24.08
C TYR A 72 5.38 32.03 -22.95
N ASP A 73 6.48 32.82 -23.05
CA ASP A 73 6.80 33.95 -22.14
C ASP A 73 6.82 33.55 -20.63
N SER A 74 7.08 32.27 -20.32
CA SER A 74 6.95 31.68 -18.98
C SER A 74 5.56 31.85 -18.34
N LYS A 75 4.55 32.15 -19.14
CA LYS A 75 3.15 32.34 -18.73
C LYS A 75 2.27 31.14 -19.02
N TYR A 76 2.36 30.66 -20.25
CA TYR A 76 1.56 29.52 -20.70
C TYR A 76 2.49 28.35 -21.02
N MET A 77 2.27 27.26 -20.36
CA MET A 77 3.07 26.05 -20.50
C MET A 77 2.16 24.90 -20.92
N LEU A 78 2.59 24.15 -21.91
CA LEU A 78 1.88 22.96 -22.41
C LEU A 78 2.89 21.84 -22.56
N THR A 79 2.55 20.64 -22.07
CA THR A 79 3.36 19.45 -22.29
C THR A 79 2.47 18.30 -22.77
N MET A 80 2.91 17.63 -23.82
CA MET A 80 2.28 16.43 -24.36
C MET A 80 3.28 15.29 -24.36
N ASN A 81 2.88 14.13 -23.86
CA ASN A 81 3.69 12.92 -23.91
C ASN A 81 2.88 11.78 -24.54
N MET A 82 3.59 10.92 -25.24
CA MET A 82 3.09 9.65 -25.77
C MET A 82 4.08 8.56 -25.44
N ARG A 83 3.61 7.45 -24.88
CA ARG A 83 4.43 6.28 -24.59
C ARG A 83 3.74 5.01 -25.07
N ALA A 84 4.50 4.18 -25.75
CA ALA A 84 4.08 2.83 -26.16
C ALA A 84 5.00 1.81 -25.51
N ASP A 85 4.46 0.91 -24.68
CA ASP A 85 5.18 -0.13 -23.96
C ASP A 85 4.73 -1.52 -24.38
N GLY A 86 5.68 -2.36 -24.80
CA GLY A 86 5.45 -3.74 -25.17
C GLY A 86 6.04 -4.71 -24.15
N SER A 87 5.21 -5.50 -23.48
CA SER A 87 5.61 -6.44 -22.42
C SER A 87 5.63 -7.89 -22.91
N SER A 88 6.70 -8.61 -22.56
CA SER A 88 6.79 -10.06 -22.81
C SER A 88 5.87 -10.90 -21.91
N LYS A 89 5.31 -10.34 -20.84
CA LYS A 89 4.39 -11.01 -19.93
C LYS A 89 3.00 -11.21 -20.52
N LEU A 90 2.69 -10.50 -21.59
CA LEU A 90 1.40 -10.52 -22.28
C LEU A 90 1.48 -11.31 -23.60
N HIS A 91 0.33 -11.85 -24.00
CA HIS A 91 0.19 -12.49 -25.32
C HIS A 91 0.56 -11.50 -26.45
N PRO A 92 1.17 -11.95 -27.56
CA PRO A 92 1.55 -11.08 -28.67
C PRO A 92 0.47 -10.10 -29.14
N ASP A 93 -0.80 -10.53 -29.14
CA ASP A 93 -1.94 -9.72 -29.61
C ASP A 93 -2.32 -8.57 -28.64
N HIS A 94 -1.93 -8.66 -27.36
CA HIS A 94 -2.24 -7.69 -26.28
C HIS A 94 -1.00 -7.09 -25.64
N ARG A 95 0.17 -7.31 -26.22
CA ARG A 95 1.48 -6.96 -25.66
C ARG A 95 1.68 -5.46 -25.52
N TRP A 96 1.18 -4.68 -26.49
CA TRP A 96 1.42 -3.25 -26.57
C TRP A 96 0.32 -2.44 -25.89
N GLY A 97 0.73 -1.55 -24.96
CA GLY A 97 -0.09 -0.51 -24.38
C GLY A 97 0.36 0.86 -24.87
N ILE A 98 -0.59 1.78 -25.10
CA ILE A 98 -0.31 3.16 -25.49
C ILE A 98 -0.86 4.08 -24.41
N PHE A 99 0.00 4.95 -23.88
CA PHE A 99 -0.25 5.79 -22.70
C PHE A 99 0.02 7.26 -23.06
N PRO A 100 -0.99 8.00 -23.54
CA PRO A 100 -0.90 9.43 -23.76
C PRO A 100 -1.04 10.22 -22.47
N SER A 101 -0.42 11.43 -22.42
CA SER A 101 -0.69 12.41 -21.39
C SER A 101 -0.49 13.84 -21.91
N PHE A 102 -1.22 14.77 -21.31
CA PHE A 102 -1.03 16.19 -21.54
C PHE A 102 -1.20 16.97 -20.24
N SER A 103 -0.50 18.10 -20.13
CA SER A 103 -0.66 19.04 -19.04
C SER A 103 -0.53 20.47 -19.56
N ALA A 104 -1.25 21.38 -18.94
CA ALA A 104 -1.19 22.80 -19.18
C ALA A 104 -1.02 23.55 -17.85
N ALA A 105 -0.29 24.66 -17.88
CA ALA A 105 -0.19 25.56 -16.76
C ALA A 105 -0.25 27.02 -17.22
N TRP A 106 -0.90 27.84 -16.41
CA TRP A 106 -1.00 29.27 -16.59
C TRP A 106 -0.46 29.99 -15.37
N ARG A 107 0.63 30.73 -15.56
CA ARG A 107 1.20 31.58 -14.52
C ARG A 107 0.48 32.93 -14.53
N ILE A 108 -0.55 33.03 -13.72
CA ILE A 108 -1.45 34.18 -13.62
C ILE A 108 -0.68 35.42 -13.11
N SER A 109 0.23 35.22 -12.15
CA SER A 109 1.07 36.27 -11.58
C SER A 109 1.91 37.05 -12.62
N SER A 110 2.19 36.40 -13.78
CA SER A 110 2.94 37.05 -14.87
C SER A 110 2.05 37.92 -15.79
N GLU A 111 0.73 38.00 -15.56
CA GLU A 111 -0.18 38.79 -16.35
C GLU A 111 -0.16 40.28 -16.01
N LYS A 112 -0.53 41.10 -16.99
CA LYS A 112 -0.49 42.58 -16.80
C LYS A 112 -1.43 43.07 -15.71
N PHE A 113 -2.59 42.43 -15.55
CA PHE A 113 -3.58 42.80 -14.54
C PHE A 113 -3.18 42.42 -13.11
N MET A 114 -2.14 41.59 -12.95
CA MET A 114 -1.60 41.19 -11.63
C MET A 114 -0.49 42.10 -11.12
N LYS A 115 0.03 43.04 -11.95
CA LYS A 115 1.21 43.84 -11.63
C LYS A 115 1.05 44.74 -10.40
N ASP A 116 -0.16 45.18 -10.13
CA ASP A 116 -0.46 46.05 -8.99
C ASP A 116 -0.72 45.26 -7.68
N ILE A 117 -0.77 43.92 -7.77
CA ILE A 117 -0.99 43.05 -6.63
C ILE A 117 0.37 42.56 -6.11
N THR A 118 1.02 43.37 -5.30
CA THR A 118 2.42 43.18 -4.88
C THR A 118 2.62 42.15 -3.77
N TRP A 119 1.55 41.71 -3.11
CA TRP A 119 1.63 40.71 -2.06
C TRP A 119 1.58 39.25 -2.57
N ILE A 120 1.24 39.05 -3.86
CA ILE A 120 1.30 37.75 -4.55
C ILE A 120 2.60 37.71 -5.34
N ASP A 121 3.51 36.80 -4.95
CA ASP A 121 4.79 36.58 -5.62
C ASP A 121 4.64 35.65 -6.82
N ASP A 122 3.91 34.56 -6.65
CA ASP A 122 3.55 33.62 -7.75
C ASP A 122 2.14 33.07 -7.56
N LEU A 123 1.40 33.05 -8.67
CA LEU A 123 0.10 32.41 -8.75
C LEU A 123 0.02 31.62 -10.05
N LYS A 124 -0.09 30.28 -9.94
CA LYS A 124 -0.11 29.40 -11.09
C LYS A 124 -1.27 28.39 -10.98
N LEU A 125 -2.09 28.35 -12.02
CA LEU A 125 -3.10 27.33 -12.23
C LEU A 125 -2.53 26.24 -13.14
N ARG A 126 -2.73 24.98 -12.79
CA ARG A 126 -2.28 23.84 -13.58
C ARG A 126 -3.36 22.78 -13.70
N GLY A 127 -3.35 22.07 -14.81
CA GLY A 127 -4.24 20.96 -15.05
C GLY A 127 -3.62 19.95 -15.98
N GLY A 128 -3.98 18.70 -15.83
CA GLY A 128 -3.46 17.63 -16.68
C GLY A 128 -4.33 16.40 -16.66
N TRP A 129 -4.15 15.62 -17.69
CA TRP A 129 -4.72 14.29 -17.82
C TRP A 129 -3.68 13.35 -18.42
N GLY A 130 -3.67 12.10 -17.96
CA GLY A 130 -2.78 11.09 -18.53
C GLY A 130 -3.20 9.68 -18.18
N GLN A 131 -2.65 8.75 -18.95
CA GLN A 131 -2.81 7.31 -18.75
C GLN A 131 -1.48 6.68 -18.40
N THR A 132 -1.53 5.66 -17.52
CA THR A 132 -0.40 4.80 -17.17
C THR A 132 -0.84 3.34 -17.20
N GLY A 133 0.06 2.48 -17.65
CA GLY A 133 -0.14 1.03 -17.64
C GLY A 133 0.55 0.36 -16.46
N ASN A 134 -0.06 -0.69 -15.94
CA ASN A 134 0.53 -1.56 -14.92
C ASN A 134 0.47 -3.02 -15.37
N GLN A 135 1.59 -3.75 -15.18
CA GLN A 135 1.71 -5.19 -15.44
C GLN A 135 2.14 -5.98 -14.22
N SER A 136 2.28 -5.34 -13.05
CA SER A 136 2.92 -5.95 -11.86
C SER A 136 2.18 -7.19 -11.35
N GLY A 137 0.87 -7.28 -11.58
CA GLY A 137 0.06 -8.45 -11.21
C GLY A 137 0.14 -9.62 -12.20
N ILE A 138 0.90 -9.50 -13.31
CA ILE A 138 0.99 -10.54 -14.34
C ILE A 138 2.26 -11.36 -14.11
N GLY A 139 2.12 -12.68 -13.97
CA GLY A 139 3.26 -13.59 -13.94
C GLY A 139 3.95 -13.67 -15.31
N ASP A 140 5.27 -13.87 -15.32
CA ASP A 140 6.13 -13.77 -16.51
C ASP A 140 5.68 -14.62 -17.70
N TYR A 141 4.98 -15.72 -17.42
CA TYR A 141 4.49 -16.68 -18.42
C TYR A 141 3.00 -17.01 -18.30
N SER A 142 2.18 -16.10 -17.75
CA SER A 142 0.75 -16.34 -17.50
C SER A 142 -0.05 -16.63 -18.77
N TYR A 143 0.36 -16.09 -19.91
CA TYR A 143 -0.31 -16.35 -21.21
C TYR A 143 0.03 -17.72 -21.81
N LEU A 144 0.99 -18.47 -21.24
CA LEU A 144 1.38 -19.80 -21.68
C LEU A 144 0.73 -20.88 -20.82
N GLN A 145 0.37 -22.01 -21.43
CA GLN A 145 0.05 -23.23 -20.72
C GLN A 145 1.34 -23.85 -20.18
N ARG A 146 1.42 -24.08 -18.87
CA ARG A 146 2.57 -24.72 -18.21
C ARG A 146 2.16 -26.00 -17.52
N TYR A 147 3.13 -26.88 -17.34
CA TYR A 147 2.97 -28.17 -16.68
C TYR A 147 4.01 -28.32 -15.55
N ASN A 148 3.59 -28.90 -14.46
CA ASN A 148 4.47 -29.32 -13.39
C ASN A 148 4.86 -30.79 -13.62
N ILE A 149 6.14 -31.09 -13.44
CA ILE A 149 6.61 -32.47 -13.32
C ILE A 149 6.51 -32.81 -11.84
N ASN A 150 5.54 -33.62 -11.49
CA ASN A 150 5.29 -34.00 -10.10
C ASN A 150 6.23 -35.14 -9.69
N ARG A 151 6.73 -35.08 -8.46
CA ARG A 151 7.50 -36.13 -7.85
C ARG A 151 6.59 -37.29 -7.36
N ILE A 152 5.27 -37.17 -7.46
CA ILE A 152 4.33 -38.26 -7.19
C ILE A 152 4.48 -39.27 -8.31
N PRO A 153 4.94 -40.50 -8.01
CA PRO A 153 5.18 -41.51 -9.03
C PRO A 153 3.87 -41.95 -9.65
N TRP A 154 3.89 -42.09 -10.96
CA TRP A 154 2.89 -42.84 -11.71
C TRP A 154 3.46 -44.24 -11.99
N PHE A 155 2.70 -45.29 -11.70
CA PHE A 155 3.09 -46.63 -12.07
C PHE A 155 2.45 -46.98 -13.42
N GLU A 156 3.28 -47.20 -14.41
CA GLU A 156 2.84 -47.62 -15.71
C GLU A 156 2.61 -49.14 -15.69
N GLU A 157 1.50 -49.60 -16.25
CA GLU A 157 1.15 -51.03 -16.24
C GLU A 157 2.27 -51.84 -16.95
N GLY A 158 2.84 -52.80 -16.22
CA GLY A 158 3.97 -53.62 -16.71
C GLY A 158 5.38 -53.04 -16.49
N ASN A 159 5.50 -51.91 -15.76
CA ASN A 159 6.77 -51.31 -15.45
C ASN A 159 6.99 -51.23 -13.93
N ASP A 160 8.06 -51.87 -13.42
CA ASP A 160 8.40 -51.88 -11.99
C ASP A 160 8.99 -50.54 -11.51
N HIS A 161 9.12 -49.52 -12.40
CA HIS A 161 9.70 -48.23 -12.08
C HIS A 161 8.64 -47.14 -12.10
N ALA A 162 8.63 -46.34 -11.02
CA ALA A 162 7.81 -45.15 -10.94
C ALA A 162 8.31 -44.05 -11.89
N VAL A 163 7.46 -43.56 -12.77
CA VAL A 163 7.75 -42.43 -13.65
C VAL A 163 7.18 -41.11 -13.09
N PRO A 164 7.85 -39.96 -13.28
CA PRO A 164 7.31 -38.69 -12.81
C PRO A 164 5.97 -38.38 -13.46
N GLY A 165 4.95 -38.10 -12.65
CA GLY A 165 3.67 -37.62 -13.13
C GLY A 165 3.72 -36.21 -13.67
N ILE A 166 2.91 -35.89 -14.65
CA ILE A 166 2.78 -34.53 -15.21
C ILE A 166 1.39 -33.99 -14.86
N SER A 167 1.33 -32.79 -14.28
CA SER A 167 0.08 -32.09 -14.02
C SER A 167 0.09 -30.68 -14.61
N GLN A 168 -1.08 -30.18 -14.95
CA GLN A 168 -1.23 -28.80 -15.41
C GLN A 168 -0.88 -27.81 -14.27
N ALA A 169 0.03 -26.87 -14.54
CA ALA A 169 0.47 -25.86 -13.55
C ALA A 169 -0.43 -24.63 -13.50
N ASN A 170 -0.99 -24.22 -14.62
CA ASN A 170 -1.85 -23.04 -14.73
C ASN A 170 -2.83 -23.20 -15.91
N LEU A 171 -3.87 -22.39 -15.91
CA LEU A 171 -4.68 -22.16 -17.10
C LEU A 171 -4.05 -21.06 -17.97
N ARG A 172 -4.11 -21.23 -19.28
CA ARG A 172 -3.68 -20.21 -20.23
C ARG A 172 -4.61 -18.98 -20.14
N THR A 173 -4.02 -17.77 -20.11
CA THR A 173 -4.74 -16.48 -20.13
C THR A 173 -4.25 -15.61 -21.28
N SER A 174 -4.69 -15.96 -22.49
CA SER A 174 -4.29 -15.25 -23.71
C SER A 174 -4.95 -13.87 -23.88
N ASP A 175 -6.00 -13.58 -23.11
CA ASP A 175 -6.79 -12.35 -23.12
C ASP A 175 -6.33 -11.29 -22.11
N LEU A 176 -5.26 -11.58 -21.35
CA LEU A 176 -4.66 -10.61 -20.43
C LEU A 176 -4.11 -9.40 -21.16
N LYS A 177 -4.43 -8.22 -20.66
CA LYS A 177 -3.96 -6.92 -21.13
C LYS A 177 -3.46 -6.04 -19.99
N TRP A 178 -2.92 -4.89 -20.32
CA TRP A 178 -2.47 -3.91 -19.37
C TRP A 178 -3.63 -3.44 -18.48
N GLU A 179 -3.42 -3.42 -17.16
CA GLU A 179 -4.22 -2.60 -16.26
C GLU A 179 -3.93 -1.14 -16.57
N THR A 180 -4.95 -0.31 -16.74
CA THR A 180 -4.80 1.08 -17.15
C THR A 180 -5.40 2.02 -16.12
N THR A 181 -4.61 3.00 -15.68
CA THR A 181 -5.07 4.09 -14.82
C THR A 181 -5.09 5.39 -15.62
N SER A 182 -6.28 5.98 -15.73
CA SER A 182 -6.49 7.34 -16.25
C SER A 182 -6.61 8.31 -15.08
N GLN A 183 -5.82 9.38 -15.09
CA GLN A 183 -5.80 10.37 -14.02
C GLN A 183 -6.02 11.78 -14.58
N THR A 184 -6.90 12.54 -13.95
CA THR A 184 -7.07 13.99 -14.15
C THR A 184 -6.66 14.72 -12.88
N ASN A 185 -5.87 15.77 -13.00
CA ASN A 185 -5.44 16.65 -11.92
C ASN A 185 -5.76 18.10 -12.25
N ILE A 186 -6.19 18.87 -11.24
CA ILE A 186 -6.30 20.33 -11.29
C ILE A 186 -5.61 20.85 -10.02
N GLY A 187 -4.67 21.76 -10.19
CA GLY A 187 -3.88 22.29 -9.08
C GLY A 187 -3.70 23.79 -9.14
N LEU A 188 -3.55 24.39 -7.98
CA LEU A 188 -3.25 25.80 -7.76
C LEU A 188 -2.00 25.91 -6.89
N ASP A 189 -1.01 26.66 -7.37
CA ASP A 189 0.18 27.03 -6.61
C ASP A 189 0.13 28.53 -6.33
N LEU A 190 0.29 28.92 -5.07
CA LEU A 190 0.26 30.29 -4.60
C LEU A 190 1.46 30.55 -3.70
N THR A 191 2.26 31.58 -4.06
CA THR A 191 3.35 32.08 -3.22
C THR A 191 3.11 33.53 -2.89
N VAL A 192 3.24 33.87 -1.62
CA VAL A 192 2.93 35.23 -1.10
C VAL A 192 3.94 35.69 -0.06
N LEU A 193 3.86 36.98 0.30
CA LEU A 193 4.63 37.59 1.38
C LEU A 193 6.16 37.54 1.15
N ASN A 194 6.61 37.88 -0.05
CA ASN A 194 8.01 37.85 -0.46
C ASN A 194 8.60 36.42 -0.32
N ASN A 195 7.91 35.42 -0.90
CA ASN A 195 8.24 34.02 -0.87
C ASN A 195 8.28 33.38 0.54
N ARG A 196 7.62 33.99 1.53
CA ARG A 196 7.59 33.44 2.89
C ARG A 196 6.53 32.39 3.09
N LEU A 197 5.49 32.36 2.25
CA LEU A 197 4.42 31.39 2.33
C LEU A 197 4.13 30.84 0.94
N THR A 198 4.29 29.53 0.78
CA THR A 198 3.93 28.80 -0.43
C THR A 198 2.87 27.77 -0.10
N PHE A 199 1.77 27.83 -0.83
CA PHE A 199 0.64 26.94 -0.70
C PHE A 199 0.38 26.24 -2.03
N SER A 200 0.17 24.93 -2.03
CA SER A 200 -0.30 24.15 -3.17
C SER A 200 -1.55 23.39 -2.80
N MET A 201 -2.50 23.34 -3.71
CA MET A 201 -3.72 22.56 -3.60
C MET A 201 -3.94 21.79 -4.89
N ASP A 202 -4.17 20.50 -4.78
CA ASP A 202 -4.50 19.60 -5.89
C ASP A 202 -5.81 18.89 -5.64
N TYR A 203 -6.64 18.83 -6.67
CA TYR A 203 -7.72 17.88 -6.80
C TYR A 203 -7.36 16.85 -7.84
N TYR A 204 -7.53 15.56 -7.52
CA TYR A 204 -7.32 14.49 -8.48
C TYR A 204 -8.54 13.57 -8.58
N TYR A 205 -8.70 13.02 -9.78
CA TYR A 205 -9.60 11.91 -10.06
C TYR A 205 -8.87 10.86 -10.87
N LYS A 206 -8.77 9.64 -10.30
CA LYS A 206 -8.14 8.47 -10.94
C LYS A 206 -9.20 7.43 -11.20
N LYS A 207 -9.20 6.86 -12.40
CA LYS A 207 -9.99 5.67 -12.74
C LYS A 207 -9.04 4.58 -13.22
N THR A 208 -8.99 3.46 -12.49
CA THR A 208 -8.28 2.25 -12.89
C THR A 208 -9.28 1.30 -13.51
N THR A 209 -8.97 0.84 -14.71
CA THR A 209 -9.75 -0.15 -15.47
C THR A 209 -8.92 -1.37 -15.74
N ASP A 210 -9.59 -2.48 -16.04
CA ASP A 210 -8.91 -3.74 -16.34
C ASP A 210 -7.97 -4.19 -15.21
N MET A 211 -8.38 -3.99 -13.94
CA MET A 211 -7.58 -4.34 -12.77
C MET A 211 -7.22 -5.82 -12.79
N LEU A 212 -5.95 -6.10 -12.56
CA LEU A 212 -5.42 -7.46 -12.50
C LEU A 212 -5.76 -8.09 -11.14
N MET A 213 -6.63 -9.09 -11.16
CA MET A 213 -7.11 -9.77 -9.97
C MET A 213 -7.05 -11.29 -10.13
N ASN A 214 -6.83 -12.00 -9.01
CA ASN A 214 -6.94 -13.45 -8.97
C ASN A 214 -8.40 -13.85 -8.77
N VAL A 215 -8.97 -14.51 -9.78
CA VAL A 215 -10.34 -15.02 -9.77
C VAL A 215 -10.33 -16.47 -9.35
N SER A 216 -11.10 -16.81 -8.32
CA SER A 216 -11.25 -18.21 -7.87
C SER A 216 -12.00 -19.02 -8.90
N LEU A 217 -11.54 -20.24 -9.14
CA LEU A 217 -12.18 -21.19 -10.04
C LEU A 217 -13.04 -22.18 -9.22
N PRO A 218 -14.15 -22.66 -9.78
CA PRO A 218 -14.91 -23.76 -9.18
C PRO A 218 -14.03 -24.99 -8.97
N ALA A 219 -14.25 -25.71 -7.87
CA ALA A 219 -13.53 -26.95 -7.59
C ALA A 219 -13.70 -27.96 -8.76
N GLY A 220 -12.61 -28.53 -9.21
CA GLY A 220 -12.59 -29.46 -10.34
C GLY A 220 -12.57 -28.84 -11.74
N ALA A 221 -12.64 -27.52 -11.86
CA ALA A 221 -12.57 -26.86 -13.18
C ALA A 221 -11.15 -26.93 -13.80
N ALA A 222 -10.12 -26.96 -12.97
CA ALA A 222 -8.72 -27.10 -13.37
C ALA A 222 -7.85 -27.60 -12.22
N ALA A 223 -6.58 -27.91 -12.50
CA ALA A 223 -5.58 -28.23 -11.48
C ALA A 223 -5.15 -27.03 -10.64
N THR A 224 -5.59 -25.81 -10.98
CA THR A 224 -5.36 -24.60 -10.21
C THR A 224 -6.67 -24.08 -9.61
N THR A 225 -6.58 -23.46 -8.43
CA THR A 225 -7.74 -22.91 -7.71
C THR A 225 -8.07 -21.47 -8.12
N SER A 226 -7.19 -20.82 -8.85
CA SER A 226 -7.37 -19.42 -9.28
C SER A 226 -6.66 -19.12 -10.60
N ILE A 227 -7.10 -18.03 -11.24
CA ILE A 227 -6.54 -17.51 -12.48
C ILE A 227 -6.47 -16.00 -12.42
N THR A 228 -5.38 -15.40 -12.90
CA THR A 228 -5.27 -13.94 -13.01
C THR A 228 -6.03 -13.45 -14.24
N ARG A 229 -6.90 -12.46 -14.07
CA ARG A 229 -7.67 -11.82 -15.15
C ARG A 229 -7.82 -10.33 -14.94
N ASN A 230 -8.15 -9.61 -16.00
CA ASN A 230 -8.57 -8.21 -15.95
C ASN A 230 -10.05 -8.16 -15.51
N GLU A 231 -10.29 -8.01 -14.17
CA GLU A 231 -11.59 -8.30 -13.56
C GLU A 231 -12.34 -7.06 -13.07
N GLY A 232 -11.65 -6.03 -12.64
CA GLY A 232 -12.27 -4.93 -11.90
C GLY A 232 -12.03 -3.53 -12.45
N GLU A 233 -12.85 -2.60 -11.96
CA GLU A 233 -12.64 -1.16 -12.13
C GLU A 233 -12.74 -0.46 -10.77
N MET A 234 -11.90 0.55 -10.55
CA MET A 234 -11.85 1.32 -9.32
C MET A 234 -11.70 2.81 -9.61
N THR A 235 -12.24 3.64 -8.75
CA THR A 235 -11.98 5.09 -8.75
C THR A 235 -11.35 5.53 -7.45
N ASN A 236 -10.43 6.50 -7.54
CA ASN A 236 -9.89 7.26 -6.42
C ASN A 236 -10.04 8.74 -6.72
N LYS A 237 -10.49 9.50 -5.75
CA LYS A 237 -10.57 10.96 -5.85
C LYS A 237 -10.21 11.58 -4.52
N GLY A 238 -9.57 12.74 -4.58
CA GLY A 238 -9.14 13.38 -3.36
C GLY A 238 -8.61 14.78 -3.55
N PHE A 239 -8.28 15.37 -2.41
CA PHE A 239 -7.60 16.64 -2.30
C PHE A 239 -6.27 16.45 -1.59
N GLU A 240 -5.26 17.15 -2.06
CA GLU A 240 -3.95 17.26 -1.44
C GLU A 240 -3.63 18.71 -1.21
N PHE A 241 -3.18 19.05 0.00
CA PHE A 241 -2.75 20.39 0.36
C PHE A 241 -1.32 20.33 0.89
N SER A 242 -0.50 21.28 0.46
CA SER A 242 0.82 21.48 1.03
C SER A 242 1.04 22.96 1.34
N LEU A 243 1.72 23.19 2.45
CA LEU A 243 2.08 24.51 2.93
C LEU A 243 3.55 24.50 3.33
N ASN A 244 4.33 25.40 2.72
CA ASN A 244 5.67 25.70 3.17
C ASN A 244 5.69 27.14 3.68
N SER A 245 6.23 27.36 4.89
CA SER A 245 6.23 28.66 5.54
C SER A 245 7.57 28.96 6.21
N HIS A 246 8.16 30.09 5.85
CA HIS A 246 9.30 30.71 6.54
C HIS A 246 8.77 31.62 7.65
N ASN A 247 8.45 31.07 8.82
CA ASN A 247 7.81 31.79 9.92
C ASN A 247 8.70 32.88 10.48
N LEU A 248 9.97 32.56 10.69
CA LEU A 248 11.00 33.49 11.16
C LEU A 248 12.24 33.36 10.25
N THR A 249 12.84 34.51 9.93
CA THR A 249 14.05 34.62 9.10
C THR A 249 15.07 35.52 9.83
N GLY A 250 16.33 35.05 9.92
CA GLY A 250 17.39 35.78 10.63
C GLY A 250 18.40 34.87 11.29
N GLU A 251 19.02 35.32 12.40
CA GLU A 251 19.95 34.48 13.18
C GLU A 251 19.25 33.26 13.77
N PHE A 252 17.98 33.41 14.13
CA PHE A 252 17.06 32.35 14.43
C PHE A 252 16.05 32.25 13.30
N SER A 253 15.99 31.09 12.62
CA SER A 253 14.99 30.79 11.62
C SER A 253 14.07 29.67 12.10
N TRP A 254 12.82 29.76 11.66
CA TRP A 254 11.81 28.74 11.85
C TRP A 254 11.06 28.52 10.55
N ASP A 255 11.17 27.30 10.03
CA ASP A 255 10.52 26.86 8.82
C ASP A 255 9.50 25.76 9.16
N THR A 256 8.37 25.78 8.49
CA THR A 256 7.30 24.79 8.63
C THR A 256 6.92 24.24 7.27
N ASP A 257 6.94 22.90 7.15
CA ASP A 257 6.38 22.16 6.02
C ASP A 257 5.19 21.33 6.53
N PHE A 258 4.02 21.56 5.97
CA PHE A 258 2.80 20.83 6.29
C PHE A 258 2.18 20.25 5.03
N ASN A 259 1.71 19.01 5.11
CA ASN A 259 0.91 18.38 4.07
C ASN A 259 -0.26 17.62 4.69
N ILE A 260 -1.37 17.57 3.96
CA ILE A 260 -2.56 16.77 4.30
C ILE A 260 -3.20 16.26 3.03
N SER A 261 -3.61 15.00 3.04
CA SER A 261 -4.23 14.32 1.91
C SER A 261 -5.51 13.62 2.32
N PHE A 262 -6.55 13.84 1.54
CA PHE A 262 -7.86 13.20 1.63
C PHE A 262 -8.05 12.33 0.41
N ASN A 263 -8.32 11.04 0.58
CA ASN A 263 -8.58 10.12 -0.52
C ASN A 263 -9.87 9.33 -0.27
N LYS A 264 -10.69 9.21 -1.31
CA LYS A 264 -11.84 8.29 -1.30
C LYS A 264 -11.70 7.33 -2.47
N ASN A 265 -11.52 6.05 -2.15
CA ASN A 265 -11.52 4.99 -3.14
C ASN A 265 -12.91 4.35 -3.24
N LYS A 266 -13.22 3.78 -4.39
CA LYS A 266 -14.46 3.03 -4.63
C LYS A 266 -14.24 1.99 -5.71
N LEU A 267 -14.50 0.74 -5.38
CA LEU A 267 -14.62 -0.32 -6.37
C LEU A 267 -15.92 -0.09 -7.17
N THR A 268 -15.81 0.10 -8.49
CA THR A 268 -16.98 0.46 -9.32
C THR A 268 -17.54 -0.73 -10.07
N LYS A 269 -16.71 -1.74 -10.37
CA LYS A 269 -17.12 -2.91 -11.13
C LYS A 269 -16.28 -4.14 -10.79
N LEU A 270 -16.93 -5.30 -10.78
CA LEU A 270 -16.33 -6.62 -10.92
C LEU A 270 -17.07 -7.32 -12.06
N SER A 271 -16.36 -8.00 -12.99
CA SER A 271 -16.95 -8.52 -14.22
C SER A 271 -17.48 -9.96 -14.05
N LEU A 272 -16.69 -10.83 -13.43
CA LEU A 272 -17.01 -12.26 -13.26
C LEU A 272 -17.51 -12.59 -11.85
N GLN A 273 -17.02 -11.89 -10.85
CA GLN A 273 -17.38 -12.09 -9.45
C GLN A 273 -18.21 -10.91 -8.96
N LYS A 274 -19.24 -11.19 -8.16
CA LYS A 274 -20.00 -10.11 -7.48
C LYS A 274 -19.27 -9.57 -6.26
N VAL A 275 -18.44 -10.41 -5.64
CA VAL A 275 -17.72 -10.14 -4.39
C VAL A 275 -16.35 -10.79 -4.45
N TYR A 276 -15.34 -10.07 -4.01
CA TYR A 276 -13.99 -10.58 -3.79
C TYR A 276 -13.71 -10.56 -2.28
N THR A 277 -13.48 -11.73 -1.67
CA THR A 277 -13.13 -11.87 -0.26
C THR A 277 -11.66 -12.21 -0.10
N ALA A 278 -11.05 -11.67 0.93
CA ALA A 278 -9.63 -11.86 1.19
C ALA A 278 -9.33 -11.83 2.70
N ALA A 279 -8.11 -12.22 3.07
CA ALA A 279 -7.57 -12.26 4.41
C ALA A 279 -8.34 -13.18 5.36
N SER A 280 -7.76 -14.32 5.68
CA SER A 280 -8.29 -15.21 6.72
C SER A 280 -8.09 -14.60 8.10
N SER A 281 -9.07 -14.81 8.97
CA SER A 281 -8.97 -14.52 10.41
C SER A 281 -8.15 -15.59 11.13
N ALA A 282 -8.15 -15.53 12.47
CA ALA A 282 -7.54 -16.54 13.33
C ALA A 282 -7.98 -17.96 12.96
N GLU A 283 -7.13 -18.92 13.24
CA GLU A 283 -7.34 -20.33 12.87
C GLU A 283 -8.64 -20.91 13.43
N VAL A 284 -9.07 -20.41 14.59
CA VAL A 284 -10.33 -20.82 15.25
C VAL A 284 -11.57 -20.43 14.44
N VAL A 285 -11.53 -19.32 13.69
CA VAL A 285 -12.69 -18.81 12.93
C VAL A 285 -12.63 -19.26 11.46
N LYS A 286 -11.45 -19.21 10.83
CA LYS A 286 -11.18 -19.62 9.43
C LYS A 286 -12.06 -18.94 8.38
N GLU A 287 -12.54 -17.72 8.67
CA GLU A 287 -13.37 -16.96 7.77
C GLU A 287 -12.59 -15.74 7.21
N ASN A 288 -12.95 -15.28 6.03
CA ASN A 288 -12.37 -14.06 5.47
C ASN A 288 -12.89 -12.82 6.20
N ILE A 289 -11.96 -11.93 6.53
CA ILE A 289 -12.22 -10.65 7.20
C ILE A 289 -12.69 -9.60 6.20
N VAL A 290 -12.07 -9.56 5.01
CA VAL A 290 -12.26 -8.51 4.02
C VAL A 290 -13.28 -8.93 2.98
N ARG A 291 -14.19 -8.00 2.65
CA ARG A 291 -15.14 -8.13 1.54
C ARG A 291 -15.06 -6.90 0.65
N ASN A 292 -14.73 -7.13 -0.61
CA ASN A 292 -14.69 -6.10 -1.65
C ASN A 292 -15.86 -6.32 -2.60
N GLU A 293 -16.74 -5.32 -2.76
CA GLU A 293 -17.87 -5.37 -3.67
C GLU A 293 -18.10 -4.03 -4.39
N PRO A 294 -18.67 -4.03 -5.59
CA PRO A 294 -18.95 -2.79 -6.30
C PRO A 294 -19.84 -1.85 -5.46
N GLY A 295 -19.46 -0.57 -5.48
CA GLY A 295 -20.14 0.47 -4.70
C GLY A 295 -19.47 0.81 -3.38
N ARG A 296 -18.52 0.02 -2.89
CA ARG A 296 -17.83 0.17 -1.61
C ARG A 296 -16.34 0.50 -1.79
N PRO A 297 -15.68 1.03 -0.74
CA PRO A 297 -14.22 1.11 -0.69
C PRO A 297 -13.60 -0.29 -0.72
N LEU A 298 -12.32 -0.38 -1.14
CA LEU A 298 -11.53 -1.59 -1.00
C LEU A 298 -11.06 -1.79 0.44
N GLY A 299 -10.98 -3.05 0.86
CA GLY A 299 -10.42 -3.43 2.16
C GLY A 299 -11.46 -3.47 3.29
N GLY A 300 -12.74 -3.17 3.04
CA GLY A 300 -13.77 -3.12 4.08
C GLY A 300 -13.89 -4.41 4.88
N PHE A 301 -13.89 -4.29 6.22
CA PHE A 301 -14.04 -5.44 7.13
C PHE A 301 -15.49 -5.90 7.16
N TYR A 302 -15.67 -7.22 7.10
CA TYR A 302 -17.01 -7.83 6.97
C TYR A 302 -17.19 -8.95 8.01
N GLY A 303 -18.19 -8.77 8.87
CA GLY A 303 -18.44 -9.67 9.99
C GLY A 303 -19.72 -9.33 10.73
N TYR A 304 -19.75 -9.66 12.01
CA TYR A 304 -20.91 -9.49 12.88
C TYR A 304 -20.79 -8.24 13.75
N ILE A 305 -21.91 -7.59 14.06
CA ILE A 305 -21.95 -6.57 15.09
C ILE A 305 -22.06 -7.26 16.44
N SER A 306 -21.15 -6.94 17.37
CA SER A 306 -21.20 -7.41 18.75
C SER A 306 -21.78 -6.32 19.64
N ASP A 307 -22.82 -6.66 20.40
CA ASP A 307 -23.50 -5.79 21.37
C ASP A 307 -22.96 -5.97 22.80
N GLY A 308 -21.81 -6.66 22.95
CA GLY A 308 -21.14 -6.86 24.23
C GLY A 308 -21.14 -8.31 24.70
N VAL A 309 -20.90 -8.47 26.01
CA VAL A 309 -20.87 -9.79 26.68
C VAL A 309 -22.19 -10.03 27.39
N ASP A 310 -22.79 -11.19 27.14
CA ASP A 310 -23.98 -11.63 27.86
C ASP A 310 -23.63 -11.94 29.35
N PRO A 311 -24.23 -11.23 30.31
CA PRO A 311 -23.93 -11.43 31.72
C PRO A 311 -24.29 -12.81 32.23
N GLU A 312 -25.24 -13.54 31.60
CA GLU A 312 -25.69 -14.85 32.06
C GLU A 312 -24.84 -16.00 31.50
N THR A 313 -24.37 -15.87 30.24
CA THR A 313 -23.63 -16.96 29.58
C THR A 313 -22.15 -16.67 29.38
N GLY A 314 -21.73 -15.39 29.47
CA GLY A 314 -20.38 -14.92 29.18
C GLY A 314 -19.98 -14.99 27.71
N ASN A 315 -20.88 -15.32 26.81
CA ASN A 315 -20.63 -15.27 25.36
C ASN A 315 -20.78 -13.84 24.83
N LEU A 316 -20.21 -13.58 23.64
CA LEU A 316 -20.53 -12.37 22.88
C LEU A 316 -21.97 -12.43 22.37
N ILE A 317 -22.70 -11.34 22.51
CA ILE A 317 -24.02 -11.13 21.91
C ILE A 317 -23.79 -10.60 20.52
N TYR A 318 -24.27 -11.31 19.51
CA TYR A 318 -24.25 -10.86 18.13
C TYR A 318 -25.64 -10.39 17.72
N ARG A 319 -25.66 -9.28 16.95
CA ARG A 319 -26.89 -8.69 16.48
C ARG A 319 -27.51 -9.53 15.36
N ASP A 320 -28.76 -9.91 15.51
CA ASP A 320 -29.59 -10.51 14.49
C ASP A 320 -30.10 -9.39 13.57
N LEU A 321 -29.52 -9.28 12.37
CA LEU A 321 -29.83 -8.19 11.44
C LEU A 321 -31.06 -8.45 10.60
N ASN A 322 -31.43 -9.71 10.39
CA ASN A 322 -32.60 -10.10 9.61
C ASN A 322 -33.80 -10.49 10.47
N GLU A 323 -33.65 -10.46 11.82
CA GLU A 323 -34.67 -10.73 12.82
C GLU A 323 -35.32 -12.13 12.68
N ASP A 324 -34.51 -13.14 12.25
CA ASP A 324 -34.99 -14.53 12.10
C ASP A 324 -34.85 -15.38 13.37
N GLY A 325 -34.28 -14.81 14.43
CA GLY A 325 -34.02 -15.45 15.73
C GLY A 325 -32.80 -16.35 15.76
N LYS A 326 -31.93 -16.30 14.73
CA LYS A 326 -30.70 -17.10 14.62
C LYS A 326 -29.52 -16.29 14.12
N ILE A 327 -28.37 -16.40 14.75
CA ILE A 327 -27.15 -15.77 14.25
C ILE A 327 -26.49 -16.65 13.18
N SER A 328 -26.56 -16.19 11.94
CA SER A 328 -26.10 -16.86 10.74
C SER A 328 -25.23 -15.97 9.86
N THR A 329 -24.77 -16.47 8.71
CA THR A 329 -24.02 -15.66 7.73
C THR A 329 -24.83 -14.53 7.12
N SER A 330 -26.16 -14.54 7.26
CA SER A 330 -27.08 -13.48 6.81
C SER A 330 -26.98 -12.22 7.69
N ASP A 331 -26.46 -12.34 8.92
CA ASP A 331 -26.31 -11.24 9.89
C ASP A 331 -24.95 -10.54 9.77
N ARG A 332 -24.16 -10.91 8.76
CA ARG A 332 -22.89 -10.25 8.50
C ARG A 332 -23.10 -8.97 7.72
N THR A 333 -22.34 -7.94 8.13
CA THR A 333 -22.36 -6.62 7.49
C THR A 333 -20.94 -6.03 7.46
N TYR A 334 -20.80 -4.84 6.89
CA TYR A 334 -19.55 -4.08 7.01
C TYR A 334 -19.41 -3.56 8.44
N ILE A 335 -18.26 -3.85 9.05
CA ILE A 335 -17.98 -3.59 10.48
C ILE A 335 -16.78 -2.67 10.68
N GLY A 336 -16.10 -2.24 9.62
CA GLY A 336 -15.00 -1.29 9.68
C GLY A 336 -14.44 -0.98 8.29
N ASP A 337 -13.70 0.14 8.21
CA ASP A 337 -13.03 0.64 6.99
C ASP A 337 -11.57 0.96 7.30
N PRO A 338 -10.59 0.26 6.70
CA PRO A 338 -9.18 0.55 6.91
C PRO A 338 -8.68 1.82 6.22
N ASN A 339 -9.51 2.46 5.39
CA ASN A 339 -9.11 3.64 4.65
C ASN A 339 -9.25 4.88 5.53
N PRO A 340 -8.18 5.67 5.75
CA PRO A 340 -8.28 6.88 6.56
C PRO A 340 -9.12 7.97 5.87
N ASP A 341 -9.77 8.80 6.66
CA ASP A 341 -10.39 10.04 6.19
C ASP A 341 -9.33 11.02 5.68
N PHE A 342 -8.20 11.11 6.40
CA PHE A 342 -7.03 11.87 5.96
C PHE A 342 -5.75 11.36 6.61
N ILE A 343 -4.63 11.65 5.93
CA ILE A 343 -3.28 11.49 6.44
C ILE A 343 -2.58 12.85 6.42
N TYR A 344 -1.67 13.10 7.35
CA TYR A 344 -0.95 14.37 7.41
C TYR A 344 0.49 14.20 7.86
N GLY A 345 1.31 15.18 7.45
CA GLY A 345 2.69 15.32 7.86
C GLY A 345 3.01 16.78 8.20
N LEU A 346 3.78 16.99 9.25
CA LEU A 346 4.22 18.31 9.72
C LEU A 346 5.69 18.24 10.09
N THR A 347 6.52 19.01 9.38
CA THR A 347 7.92 19.23 9.74
C THR A 347 8.12 20.65 10.22
N ASN A 348 8.73 20.81 11.39
CA ASN A 348 9.24 22.09 11.85
C ASN A 348 10.75 22.04 11.94
N THR A 349 11.42 23.01 11.33
CA THR A 349 12.88 23.15 11.39
C THR A 349 13.22 24.50 12.05
N PHE A 350 13.96 24.40 13.13
CA PHE A 350 14.47 25.54 13.88
C PHE A 350 15.98 25.61 13.71
N THR A 351 16.48 26.74 13.22
CA THR A 351 17.92 26.93 13.05
C THR A 351 18.37 28.17 13.82
N TRP A 352 19.36 28.00 14.68
CA TRP A 352 20.02 29.08 15.38
C TRP A 352 21.52 29.02 15.12
N LYS A 353 22.01 29.95 14.31
CA LYS A 353 23.40 29.99 13.84
C LYS A 353 23.81 28.67 13.17
N ASP A 354 24.59 27.86 13.88
CA ASP A 354 25.12 26.59 13.39
C ASP A 354 24.36 25.35 13.93
N LEU A 355 23.41 25.57 14.85
CA LEU A 355 22.57 24.53 15.43
C LEU A 355 21.25 24.45 14.66
N SER A 356 20.83 23.24 14.27
CA SER A 356 19.54 22.99 13.62
C SER A 356 18.83 21.82 14.27
N LEU A 357 17.55 22.04 14.60
CA LEU A 357 16.61 21.05 15.13
C LEU A 357 15.48 20.87 14.14
N SER A 358 15.26 19.67 13.66
CA SER A 358 14.11 19.30 12.84
C SER A 358 13.23 18.29 13.58
N ILE A 359 11.92 18.51 13.56
CA ILE A 359 10.91 17.65 14.19
C ILE A 359 9.89 17.31 13.11
N PHE A 360 9.77 16.02 12.80
CA PHE A 360 8.76 15.49 11.89
C PHE A 360 7.68 14.73 12.65
N ILE A 361 6.44 15.15 12.42
CA ILE A 361 5.23 14.56 12.98
C ILE A 361 4.39 14.05 11.83
N GLN A 362 3.85 12.84 11.95
CA GLN A 362 2.90 12.29 10.99
C GLN A 362 1.69 11.69 11.72
N GLY A 363 0.59 11.53 10.99
CA GLY A 363 -0.59 10.85 11.51
C GLY A 363 -1.56 10.42 10.43
N SER A 364 -2.44 9.52 10.86
CA SER A 364 -3.60 9.02 10.12
C SER A 364 -4.82 9.17 11.00
N TYR A 365 -5.96 9.48 10.41
CA TYR A 365 -7.20 9.65 11.14
C TYR A 365 -8.37 8.97 10.42
N GLY A 366 -9.23 8.29 11.19
CA GLY A 366 -10.49 7.72 10.73
C GLY A 366 -10.38 6.34 10.09
N ASN A 367 -9.21 5.69 10.16
CA ASN A 367 -9.06 4.30 9.71
C ASN A 367 -9.28 3.31 10.85
N ASP A 368 -9.92 2.18 10.52
CA ASP A 368 -10.07 1.07 11.44
C ASP A 368 -8.96 0.03 11.27
N ILE A 369 -8.65 -0.69 12.35
CA ILE A 369 -7.76 -1.87 12.35
C ILE A 369 -8.55 -3.08 12.83
N PHE A 370 -8.47 -4.19 12.09
CA PHE A 370 -8.95 -5.48 12.55
C PHE A 370 -7.83 -6.21 13.30
N ASN A 371 -7.95 -6.30 14.62
CA ASN A 371 -6.93 -6.84 15.49
C ASN A 371 -7.10 -8.37 15.66
N VAL A 372 -6.49 -9.15 14.74
CA VAL A 372 -6.48 -10.61 14.81
C VAL A 372 -5.61 -11.10 15.98
N SER A 373 -4.59 -10.32 16.37
CA SER A 373 -3.73 -10.66 17.51
C SER A 373 -4.53 -10.78 18.81
N ARG A 374 -5.59 -9.97 18.99
CA ARG A 374 -6.52 -10.10 20.11
C ARG A 374 -7.35 -11.38 20.04
N MET A 375 -7.76 -11.83 18.82
CA MET A 375 -8.47 -13.11 18.67
C MET A 375 -7.63 -14.26 19.19
N GLU A 376 -6.32 -14.25 18.93
CA GLU A 376 -5.38 -15.27 19.38
C GLU A 376 -5.08 -15.17 20.89
N THR A 377 -4.85 -13.94 21.39
CA THR A 377 -4.40 -13.74 22.77
C THR A 377 -5.54 -13.61 23.79
N GLU A 378 -6.76 -13.32 23.36
CA GLU A 378 -7.94 -13.15 24.23
C GLU A 378 -9.01 -14.23 24.01
N GLY A 379 -8.90 -15.04 22.96
CA GLY A 379 -9.87 -16.09 22.65
C GLY A 379 -9.91 -17.24 23.65
N MET A 380 -8.81 -17.51 24.33
CA MET A 380 -8.70 -18.55 25.36
C MET A 380 -9.19 -19.93 24.93
N TYR A 381 -8.97 -20.29 23.67
CA TYR A 381 -9.46 -21.54 23.05
C TYR A 381 -8.36 -22.60 22.91
N ASP A 382 -7.11 -22.25 23.14
CA ASP A 382 -5.95 -23.16 23.07
C ASP A 382 -4.92 -22.87 24.18
N GLY A 383 -3.76 -23.51 24.11
CA GLY A 383 -2.67 -23.38 25.08
C GLY A 383 -1.65 -22.28 24.79
N LYS A 384 -1.93 -21.35 23.85
CA LYS A 384 -1.03 -20.23 23.54
C LYS A 384 -0.96 -19.21 24.66
N ASN A 385 0.06 -18.35 24.62
CA ASN A 385 0.17 -17.20 25.53
C ASN A 385 -1.04 -16.26 25.38
N GLN A 386 -1.48 -15.71 26.50
CA GLN A 386 -2.67 -14.87 26.60
C GLN A 386 -2.30 -13.44 27.03
N SER A 387 -3.13 -12.49 26.63
CA SER A 387 -3.10 -11.11 27.12
C SER A 387 -3.53 -11.07 28.60
N THR A 388 -3.01 -10.10 29.36
CA THR A 388 -3.46 -9.84 30.73
C THR A 388 -4.92 -9.40 30.82
N GLU A 389 -5.53 -8.94 29.72
CA GLU A 389 -6.94 -8.57 29.64
C GLU A 389 -7.86 -9.75 29.97
N VAL A 390 -7.44 -11.00 29.72
CA VAL A 390 -8.22 -12.20 30.05
C VAL A 390 -8.44 -12.38 31.55
N LEU A 391 -7.68 -11.69 32.40
CA LEU A 391 -7.92 -11.69 33.86
C LEU A 391 -9.25 -11.06 34.22
N LYS A 392 -9.78 -10.16 33.41
CA LYS A 392 -11.08 -9.48 33.53
C LYS A 392 -12.25 -10.29 32.99
N ARG A 393 -12.00 -11.49 32.42
CA ARG A 393 -13.01 -12.30 31.75
C ARG A 393 -14.21 -12.62 32.62
N TRP A 394 -15.34 -12.84 32.00
CA TRP A 394 -16.53 -13.37 32.63
C TRP A 394 -16.28 -14.76 33.25
N ARG A 395 -16.80 -15.00 34.47
CA ARG A 395 -16.60 -16.25 35.25
C ARG A 395 -17.86 -16.83 35.83
N ILE A 396 -18.84 -15.99 36.17
CA ILE A 396 -20.07 -16.39 36.85
C ILE A 396 -21.29 -15.64 36.30
N PRO A 397 -22.48 -16.26 36.25
CA PRO A 397 -23.71 -15.61 35.86
C PRO A 397 -23.98 -14.31 36.65
N GLY A 398 -24.46 -13.29 35.96
CA GLY A 398 -24.70 -11.95 36.51
C GLY A 398 -23.46 -11.03 36.50
N GLN A 399 -22.29 -11.51 36.11
CA GLN A 399 -21.08 -10.68 36.04
C GLN A 399 -21.13 -9.75 34.83
N ILE A 400 -20.98 -8.44 35.05
CA ILE A 400 -20.85 -7.43 34.01
C ILE A 400 -19.37 -7.24 33.70
N THR A 401 -18.96 -7.51 32.47
CA THR A 401 -17.59 -7.34 31.99
C THR A 401 -17.59 -7.16 30.46
N SER A 402 -16.54 -6.50 29.95
CA SER A 402 -16.31 -6.37 28.50
C SER A 402 -15.53 -7.54 27.88
N VAL A 403 -14.98 -8.45 28.73
CA VAL A 403 -14.16 -9.58 28.27
C VAL A 403 -14.98 -10.87 28.41
N PRO A 404 -15.25 -11.59 27.32
CA PRO A 404 -16.07 -12.80 27.35
C PRO A 404 -15.44 -13.92 28.16
N ARG A 405 -16.17 -15.00 28.37
CA ARG A 405 -15.69 -16.21 29.01
C ARG A 405 -14.60 -16.90 28.20
N ALA A 406 -13.82 -17.80 28.84
CA ALA A 406 -12.90 -18.65 28.10
C ALA A 406 -13.65 -19.51 27.06
N ASN A 407 -13.04 -19.66 25.89
CA ASN A 407 -13.59 -20.41 24.75
C ASN A 407 -15.03 -19.97 24.39
N PHE A 408 -15.23 -18.67 24.24
CA PHE A 408 -16.52 -18.10 23.84
C PHE A 408 -16.82 -18.35 22.35
N ASN A 409 -18.01 -17.95 21.91
CA ASN A 409 -18.48 -18.09 20.53
C ASN A 409 -17.82 -17.09 19.57
N ILE A 410 -16.49 -17.18 19.41
CA ILE A 410 -15.66 -16.24 18.66
C ILE A 410 -16.07 -16.16 17.17
N LYS A 411 -16.26 -14.95 16.65
CA LYS A 411 -16.54 -14.64 15.24
C LYS A 411 -15.82 -13.37 14.81
N ASN A 412 -15.61 -13.17 13.51
CA ASN A 412 -15.20 -11.89 12.96
C ASN A 412 -16.25 -10.83 13.30
N SER A 413 -15.96 -9.89 14.18
CA SER A 413 -16.95 -8.96 14.69
C SER A 413 -16.36 -7.61 15.08
N THR A 414 -17.21 -6.63 15.33
CA THR A 414 -16.84 -5.31 15.85
C THR A 414 -16.07 -5.36 17.16
N TYR A 415 -16.13 -6.47 17.90
CA TYR A 415 -15.32 -6.67 19.12
C TYR A 415 -13.81 -6.62 18.86
N PHE A 416 -13.37 -6.97 17.64
CA PHE A 416 -11.97 -6.98 17.24
C PHE A 416 -11.60 -5.83 16.29
N VAL A 417 -12.53 -4.92 16.00
CA VAL A 417 -12.28 -3.70 15.22
C VAL A 417 -11.96 -2.58 16.17
N GLU A 418 -10.84 -1.89 15.95
CA GLU A 418 -10.36 -0.80 16.76
C GLU A 418 -10.06 0.43 15.90
N ASP A 419 -10.15 1.62 16.52
CA ASP A 419 -9.71 2.86 15.89
C ASP A 419 -8.20 2.84 15.68
N GLY A 420 -7.78 2.90 14.42
CA GLY A 420 -6.38 2.92 14.00
C GLY A 420 -5.81 4.33 13.86
N SER A 421 -6.53 5.35 14.28
CA SER A 421 -6.05 6.73 14.23
C SER A 421 -4.84 6.92 15.13
N TYR A 422 -3.85 7.68 14.64
CA TYR A 422 -2.65 7.97 15.42
C TYR A 422 -2.01 9.30 15.05
N LEU A 423 -1.22 9.82 15.99
CA LEU A 423 -0.23 10.87 15.81
C LEU A 423 1.11 10.37 16.29
N ARG A 424 2.17 10.54 15.48
CA ARG A 424 3.51 10.06 15.80
C ARG A 424 4.56 11.14 15.60
N VAL A 425 5.43 11.33 16.57
CA VAL A 425 6.71 12.03 16.38
C VAL A 425 7.65 11.03 15.70
N LYS A 426 7.70 11.14 14.36
CA LYS A 426 8.38 10.18 13.49
C LYS A 426 9.88 10.32 13.52
N ASP A 427 10.36 11.56 13.54
CA ASP A 427 11.79 11.87 13.57
C ASP A 427 12.07 13.18 14.31
N ILE A 428 13.10 13.16 15.15
CA ILE A 428 13.72 14.36 15.71
C ILE A 428 15.19 14.31 15.37
N SER A 429 15.68 15.31 14.63
CA SER A 429 17.08 15.41 14.22
C SER A 429 17.69 16.69 14.74
N LEU A 430 18.76 16.59 15.53
CA LEU A 430 19.55 17.71 16.03
C LEU A 430 20.93 17.66 15.35
N SER A 431 21.33 18.74 14.69
CA SER A 431 22.62 18.82 14.01
C SER A 431 23.35 20.11 14.32
N TYR A 432 24.68 20.06 14.30
CA TYR A 432 25.53 21.21 14.56
C TYR A 432 26.67 21.32 13.53
N ASN A 433 26.79 22.49 12.87
CA ASN A 433 27.87 22.74 11.91
C ASN A 433 29.11 23.28 12.64
N ILE A 434 30.17 22.48 12.72
CA ILE A 434 31.44 22.89 13.34
C ILE A 434 32.23 23.76 12.37
N ARG A 435 32.35 25.05 12.67
CA ARG A 435 33.19 25.99 11.91
C ARG A 435 34.59 26.08 12.52
N CYS A 436 35.52 25.23 12.05
CA CYS A 436 36.91 25.24 12.52
C CYS A 436 37.88 25.55 11.38
N ARG A 437 38.76 26.57 11.58
CA ARG A 437 39.76 26.93 10.57
C ARG A 437 40.78 25.81 10.32
N GLN A 438 41.07 24.96 11.32
CA GLN A 438 41.98 23.81 11.18
C GLN A 438 41.43 22.78 10.19
N PHE A 439 40.13 22.55 10.16
CA PHE A 439 39.55 21.61 9.23
C PHE A 439 39.77 22.02 7.76
N LYS A 440 39.65 23.31 7.46
CA LYS A 440 40.00 23.81 6.11
C LYS A 440 41.43 23.56 5.71
N LYS A 441 42.39 23.66 6.68
CA LYS A 441 43.81 23.34 6.41
C LYS A 441 44.05 21.86 6.11
N TRP A 442 43.19 20.98 6.64
CA TRP A 442 43.22 19.54 6.39
C TRP A 442 42.38 19.12 5.17
N GLY A 443 41.88 20.09 4.38
CA GLY A 443 41.07 19.79 3.20
C GLY A 443 39.62 19.40 3.53
N ILE A 444 39.20 19.52 4.81
CA ILE A 444 37.84 19.21 5.27
C ILE A 444 36.98 20.46 5.13
N SER A 445 36.02 20.42 4.24
CA SER A 445 35.12 21.55 3.96
C SER A 445 34.01 21.72 5.00
N ARG A 446 33.51 20.61 5.59
CA ARG A 446 32.39 20.61 6.54
C ARG A 446 32.49 19.42 7.50
N VAL A 447 32.24 19.68 8.79
CA VAL A 447 32.00 18.66 9.81
C VAL A 447 30.67 18.98 10.46
N GLN A 448 29.73 18.04 10.38
CA GLN A 448 28.39 18.21 10.96
C GLN A 448 28.00 16.93 11.72
N PRO A 449 28.27 16.87 13.02
CA PRO A 449 27.66 15.84 13.86
C PRO A 449 26.15 16.02 13.89
N TYR A 450 25.45 14.91 13.95
CA TYR A 450 24.01 14.91 14.12
C TYR A 450 23.58 13.78 15.05
N PHE A 451 22.46 13.98 15.69
CA PHE A 451 21.74 12.99 16.49
C PHE A 451 20.32 12.88 15.96
N THR A 452 19.87 11.67 15.72
CA THR A 452 18.50 11.40 15.25
C THR A 452 17.81 10.39 16.15
N ALA A 453 16.56 10.68 16.53
CA ALA A 453 15.69 9.77 17.23
C ALA A 453 14.43 9.54 16.37
N SER A 454 14.17 8.29 15.99
CA SER A 454 13.03 7.92 15.17
C SER A 454 11.95 7.21 15.98
N ASN A 455 10.67 7.39 15.60
CA ASN A 455 9.50 6.78 16.24
C ASN A 455 9.40 7.03 17.75
N LEU A 456 9.79 8.22 18.19
CA LEU A 456 10.01 8.52 19.62
C LEU A 456 8.74 8.46 20.45
N LEU A 457 7.62 8.96 19.94
CA LEU A 457 6.34 9.01 20.65
C LEU A 457 5.20 8.74 19.67
N THR A 458 4.24 7.92 20.09
CA THR A 458 3.00 7.63 19.34
C THR A 458 1.81 7.78 20.28
N TRP A 459 0.82 8.55 19.86
CA TRP A 459 -0.48 8.67 20.53
C TRP A 459 -1.52 7.99 19.67
N THR A 460 -2.18 6.99 20.22
CA THR A 460 -3.23 6.20 19.56
C THR A 460 -4.14 5.57 20.62
N SER A 461 -5.37 5.26 20.23
CA SER A 461 -6.29 4.42 21.00
C SER A 461 -6.18 2.94 20.66
N TYR A 462 -5.40 2.59 19.64
CA TYR A 462 -5.16 1.22 19.24
C TYR A 462 -4.43 0.42 20.33
N SER A 463 -4.95 -0.76 20.67
CA SER A 463 -4.43 -1.59 21.77
C SER A 463 -3.21 -2.45 21.41
N GLY A 464 -2.93 -2.62 20.10
CA GLY A 464 -1.78 -3.37 19.59
C GLY A 464 -0.46 -2.62 19.69
N MET A 465 0.62 -3.24 19.21
CA MET A 465 1.97 -2.71 19.35
C MET A 465 2.26 -1.49 18.47
N ASP A 466 1.64 -1.42 17.30
CA ASP A 466 1.84 -0.32 16.35
C ASP A 466 0.57 -0.10 15.52
N PRO A 467 0.03 1.13 15.40
CA PRO A 467 -1.12 1.42 14.54
C PRO A 467 -0.77 1.44 13.04
N GLU A 468 0.52 1.51 12.65
CA GLU A 468 0.95 1.38 11.24
C GLU A 468 1.07 -0.10 10.82
N VAL A 469 0.05 -0.90 11.11
CA VAL A 469 0.06 -2.33 10.83
C VAL A 469 -0.54 -2.66 9.47
N ASN A 470 0.10 -3.58 8.75
CA ASN A 470 -0.46 -4.22 7.58
C ASN A 470 0.22 -5.56 7.30
N GLN A 471 -0.36 -6.65 7.79
CA GLN A 471 0.13 -8.01 7.60
C GLN A 471 0.31 -8.40 6.12
N TYR A 472 -0.50 -7.85 5.26
CA TYR A 472 -0.51 -8.19 3.82
C TYR A 472 0.34 -7.21 2.97
N GLY A 473 1.18 -6.41 3.61
CA GLY A 473 2.13 -5.50 2.95
C GLY A 473 1.45 -4.50 2.03
N ASN A 474 1.87 -4.44 0.78
CA ASN A 474 1.38 -3.45 -0.19
C ASN A 474 0.11 -3.88 -0.94
N SER A 475 -0.70 -4.81 -0.40
CA SER A 475 -1.95 -5.22 -1.03
C SER A 475 -3.00 -4.11 -0.92
N GLY A 476 -3.36 -3.47 -2.02
CA GLY A 476 -4.40 -2.43 -2.04
C GLY A 476 -5.82 -2.95 -1.74
N SER A 477 -6.05 -4.25 -1.79
CA SER A 477 -7.36 -4.89 -1.53
C SER A 477 -7.48 -5.45 -0.12
N VAL A 478 -6.40 -5.43 0.67
CA VAL A 478 -6.34 -5.95 2.05
C VAL A 478 -5.43 -5.05 2.86
N GLN A 479 -5.99 -4.26 3.75
CA GLN A 479 -5.28 -3.29 4.60
C GLN A 479 -5.81 -3.35 6.03
N GLY A 480 -5.07 -2.76 6.98
CA GLY A 480 -5.53 -2.54 8.35
C GLY A 480 -5.74 -3.82 9.16
N ILE A 481 -5.01 -4.91 8.86
CA ILE A 481 -5.11 -6.17 9.61
C ILE A 481 -3.83 -6.40 10.38
N ASP A 482 -3.95 -6.54 11.70
CA ASP A 482 -2.87 -6.91 12.59
C ASP A 482 -2.92 -8.41 12.93
N TYR A 483 -1.88 -9.14 12.54
CA TYR A 483 -1.68 -10.55 12.86
C TYR A 483 -0.29 -10.76 13.50
N GLY A 484 0.01 -10.01 14.58
CA GLY A 484 1.27 -10.12 15.30
C GLY A 484 2.40 -9.27 14.69
N THR A 485 2.09 -8.07 14.25
CA THR A 485 3.08 -7.12 13.73
C THR A 485 3.99 -6.63 14.85
N TYR A 486 5.31 -6.64 14.63
CA TYR A 486 6.27 -6.05 15.55
C TYR A 486 6.23 -4.51 15.50
N PRO A 487 6.48 -3.83 16.64
CA PRO A 487 6.59 -2.37 16.64
C PRO A 487 7.75 -1.93 15.74
N GLN A 488 7.57 -0.85 15.03
CA GLN A 488 8.64 -0.22 14.25
C GLN A 488 9.60 0.48 15.22
N SER A 489 10.83 0.01 15.27
CA SER A 489 11.90 0.59 16.08
C SER A 489 12.58 1.77 15.38
#